data_2b00d02ca71a656108cddd572aca60ae
#
_entry.id   2b00d02ca71a656108cddd572aca60ae
#
_cell.length_a   1.000
_cell.length_b   1.000
_cell.length_c   1.000
_cell.angle_alpha   90.00
_cell.angle_beta   90.00
_cell.angle_gamma   90.00
#
_symmetry.space_group_name_H-M   'P 1'
#
loop_
_entity.id
_entity.type
_entity.pdbx_description
1 polymer ?
#
loop_
_entity_poly.entity_id
_entity_poly.type
_entity_poly.pdbx_seq_one_letter_code
_entity_poly.pdbx_strand_id
1 'polypeptide(L)'
;MLNVVLVEPEIPANTGNIGRTCVVSGTHLHLVGPLGFSLDDKSLKRAGMAYWQSLNVSVYDNWDQFLEKNGLTQASGAPAGDAAHDAVSAAGTAVNGTLTASRSPLHFLTKKAKKTYTQATYCDGDYLIFGKESLGLSEELLAQHADECERIPMLQDSASLVNREDWSQKHDALDGDDQYAHPALLQQDICGNFIDPNEFSVSALNVSNAAAIVLYEALRQIGFPGMDAGE
;
A
#
# COMPACT_ATOMS: atom_id res chain seq x y z
N MET A 1 -13.84 -7.78 5.95
CA MET A 1 -12.49 -8.39 6.12
C MET A 1 -11.48 -7.50 5.42
N LEU A 2 -10.43 -7.05 6.11
CA LEU A 2 -9.37 -6.23 5.52
C LEU A 2 -8.52 -7.03 4.51
N ASN A 3 -7.85 -6.32 3.63
CA ASN A 3 -7.00 -6.87 2.59
C ASN A 3 -5.60 -6.26 2.69
N VAL A 4 -4.56 -7.09 2.69
CA VAL A 4 -3.16 -6.66 2.57
C VAL A 4 -2.69 -6.98 1.16
N VAL A 5 -2.13 -6.00 0.47
CA VAL A 5 -1.66 -6.11 -0.91
C VAL A 5 -0.15 -5.87 -0.96
N LEU A 6 0.60 -6.83 -1.46
CA LEU A 6 2.03 -6.70 -1.72
C LEU A 6 2.26 -6.58 -3.22
N VAL A 7 2.77 -5.43 -3.65
CA VAL A 7 3.08 -5.16 -5.06
C VAL A 7 4.55 -5.49 -5.31
N GLU A 8 4.80 -6.46 -6.19
CA GLU A 8 6.11 -6.96 -6.58
C GLU A 8 7.02 -7.35 -5.38
N PRO A 9 6.54 -8.16 -4.41
CA PRO A 9 7.33 -8.51 -3.24
C PRO A 9 8.58 -9.31 -3.65
N GLU A 10 9.73 -8.97 -3.05
CA GLU A 10 11.04 -9.51 -3.41
C GLU A 10 11.56 -10.54 -2.40
N ILE A 11 11.21 -10.39 -1.12
CA ILE A 11 11.78 -11.19 -0.03
C ILE A 11 10.76 -12.17 0.54
N PRO A 12 10.93 -13.50 0.33
CA PRO A 12 9.95 -14.48 0.77
C PRO A 12 9.74 -14.51 2.29
N ALA A 13 10.76 -14.19 3.09
CA ALA A 13 10.65 -14.12 4.55
C ALA A 13 9.70 -13.01 5.01
N ASN A 14 9.69 -11.85 4.33
CA ASN A 14 8.76 -10.76 4.63
C ASN A 14 7.34 -11.16 4.27
N THR A 15 7.13 -11.71 3.08
CA THR A 15 5.82 -12.23 2.64
C THR A 15 5.32 -13.29 3.61
N GLY A 16 6.21 -14.16 4.10
CA GLY A 16 5.88 -15.13 5.13
C GLY A 16 5.41 -14.49 6.43
N ASN A 17 6.15 -13.54 6.97
CA ASN A 17 5.76 -12.85 8.21
C ASN A 17 4.41 -12.14 8.07
N ILE A 18 4.18 -11.46 6.94
CA ILE A 18 2.89 -10.81 6.63
C ILE A 18 1.78 -11.85 6.53
N GLY A 19 2.01 -12.95 5.81
CA GLY A 19 1.04 -14.04 5.71
C GLY A 19 0.65 -14.63 7.07
N ARG A 20 1.60 -14.78 8.00
CA ARG A 20 1.29 -15.19 9.39
C ARG A 20 0.39 -14.18 10.09
N THR A 21 0.69 -12.89 9.94
CA THR A 21 -0.14 -11.81 10.49
C THR A 21 -1.54 -11.85 9.89
N CYS A 22 -1.68 -12.10 8.57
CA CYS A 22 -2.96 -12.24 7.90
C CYS A 22 -3.77 -13.45 8.43
N VAL A 23 -3.12 -14.60 8.67
CA VAL A 23 -3.80 -15.78 9.22
C VAL A 23 -4.40 -15.48 10.60
N VAL A 24 -3.62 -14.88 11.51
CA VAL A 24 -4.09 -14.62 12.89
C VAL A 24 -5.09 -13.48 13.00
N SER A 25 -5.16 -12.61 12.00
CA SER A 25 -6.10 -11.48 11.93
C SER A 25 -7.32 -11.74 11.04
N GLY A 26 -7.38 -12.90 10.36
CA GLY A 26 -8.44 -13.19 9.39
C GLY A 26 -8.41 -12.28 8.17
N THR A 27 -7.25 -11.71 7.81
CA THR A 27 -7.07 -10.78 6.70
C THR A 27 -6.71 -11.52 5.42
N HIS A 28 -7.18 -11.05 4.27
CA HIS A 28 -6.82 -11.60 2.97
C HIS A 28 -5.48 -11.02 2.49
N LEU A 29 -4.59 -11.87 2.01
CA LEU A 29 -3.32 -11.47 1.41
C LEU A 29 -3.42 -11.51 -0.13
N HIS A 30 -3.06 -10.42 -0.78
CA HIS A 30 -2.98 -10.30 -2.23
C HIS A 30 -1.51 -10.12 -2.63
N LEU A 31 -1.02 -10.96 -3.54
CA LEU A 31 0.32 -10.87 -4.12
C LEU A 31 0.22 -10.45 -5.57
N VAL A 32 0.72 -9.27 -5.87
CA VAL A 32 0.70 -8.69 -7.22
C VAL A 32 2.10 -8.81 -7.81
N GLY A 33 2.23 -9.55 -8.93
CA GLY A 33 3.48 -9.83 -9.60
C GLY A 33 4.02 -8.67 -10.44
N PRO A 34 5.26 -8.85 -10.91
CA PRO A 34 6.08 -10.08 -10.78
C PRO A 34 6.61 -10.30 -9.37
N LEU A 35 6.65 -11.57 -8.93
CA LEU A 35 7.19 -11.92 -7.61
C LEU A 35 8.69 -12.19 -7.72
N GLY A 36 9.50 -11.71 -6.77
CA GLY A 36 10.93 -11.96 -6.69
C GLY A 36 11.31 -13.38 -6.22
N PHE A 37 10.32 -14.25 -5.98
CA PHE A 37 10.52 -15.62 -5.47
C PHE A 37 9.43 -16.57 -5.97
N SER A 38 9.68 -17.88 -5.82
CA SER A 38 8.71 -18.91 -6.19
C SER A 38 7.80 -19.28 -5.00
N LEU A 39 6.51 -19.48 -5.31
CA LEU A 39 5.49 -19.95 -4.37
C LEU A 39 5.33 -21.49 -4.38
N ASP A 40 6.32 -22.24 -4.89
CA ASP A 40 6.27 -23.69 -4.85
C ASP A 40 6.36 -24.24 -3.40
N ASP A 41 5.77 -25.42 -3.17
CA ASP A 41 5.70 -26.04 -1.85
C ASP A 41 7.08 -26.20 -1.18
N LYS A 42 8.14 -26.41 -1.95
CA LYS A 42 9.49 -26.60 -1.44
C LYS A 42 10.07 -25.28 -0.95
N SER A 43 9.84 -24.19 -1.68
CA SER A 43 10.26 -22.85 -1.31
C SER A 43 9.49 -22.34 -0.09
N LEU A 44 8.17 -22.54 -0.04
CA LEU A 44 7.32 -22.19 1.11
C LEU A 44 7.72 -22.97 2.38
N LYS A 45 7.98 -24.27 2.28
CA LYS A 45 8.45 -25.06 3.43
C LYS A 45 9.81 -24.61 3.94
N ARG A 46 10.76 -24.28 3.03
CA ARG A 46 12.07 -23.76 3.41
C ARG A 46 12.01 -22.40 4.10
N ALA A 47 11.04 -21.55 3.72
CA ALA A 47 10.79 -20.28 4.34
C ALA A 47 9.99 -20.37 5.66
N GLY A 48 9.69 -21.60 6.15
CA GLY A 48 8.98 -21.83 7.42
C GLY A 48 7.50 -21.50 7.37
N MET A 49 6.89 -21.48 6.18
CA MET A 49 5.49 -21.10 5.97
C MET A 49 4.51 -22.28 6.08
N ALA A 50 4.60 -23.06 7.14
CA ALA A 50 3.69 -24.21 7.36
C ALA A 50 2.21 -23.81 7.41
N TYR A 51 1.92 -22.59 7.82
CA TYR A 51 0.57 -22.00 7.91
C TYR A 51 0.01 -21.55 6.55
N TRP A 52 0.78 -21.61 5.46
CA TRP A 52 0.37 -21.16 4.13
C TRP A 52 -0.94 -21.80 3.65
N GLN A 53 -1.20 -23.03 4.03
CA GLN A 53 -2.44 -23.73 3.70
C GLN A 53 -3.68 -23.15 4.40
N SER A 54 -3.50 -22.42 5.49
CA SER A 54 -4.56 -21.74 6.25
C SER A 54 -4.69 -20.26 5.85
N LEU A 55 -3.82 -19.76 4.98
CA LEU A 55 -3.80 -18.39 4.54
C LEU A 55 -4.81 -18.18 3.40
N ASN A 56 -5.68 -17.21 3.55
CA ASN A 56 -6.47 -16.72 2.44
C ASN A 56 -5.56 -15.83 1.57
N VAL A 57 -5.12 -16.37 0.43
CA VAL A 57 -4.16 -15.70 -0.46
C VAL A 57 -4.61 -15.76 -1.91
N SER A 58 -4.48 -14.64 -2.62
CA SER A 58 -4.69 -14.54 -4.07
C SER A 58 -3.43 -14.00 -4.74
N VAL A 59 -3.14 -14.51 -5.94
CA VAL A 59 -1.97 -14.10 -6.73
C VAL A 59 -2.44 -13.54 -8.08
N TYR A 60 -1.80 -12.46 -8.50
CA TYR A 60 -2.10 -11.73 -9.72
C TYR A 60 -0.83 -11.51 -10.53
N ASP A 61 -0.94 -11.55 -11.85
CA ASP A 61 0.20 -11.38 -12.75
C ASP A 61 0.75 -9.93 -12.70
N ASN A 62 -0.17 -8.95 -12.51
CA ASN A 62 0.15 -7.52 -12.48
C ASN A 62 -0.94 -6.72 -11.75
N TRP A 63 -0.70 -5.42 -11.61
CA TRP A 63 -1.60 -4.47 -10.95
C TRP A 63 -2.99 -4.37 -11.61
N ASP A 64 -3.03 -4.34 -12.94
CA ASP A 64 -4.29 -4.23 -13.68
C ASP A 64 -5.19 -5.44 -13.43
N GLN A 65 -4.63 -6.65 -13.43
CA GLN A 65 -5.36 -7.87 -13.11
C GLN A 65 -5.88 -7.86 -11.67
N PHE A 66 -5.09 -7.32 -10.73
CA PHE A 66 -5.55 -7.15 -9.35
C PHE A 66 -6.76 -6.22 -9.28
N LEU A 67 -6.71 -5.06 -9.93
CA LEU A 67 -7.83 -4.10 -9.96
C LEU A 67 -9.07 -4.71 -10.60
N GLU A 68 -8.92 -5.37 -11.76
CA GLU A 68 -10.02 -6.00 -12.49
C GLU A 68 -10.73 -7.07 -11.66
N LYS A 69 -9.96 -8.02 -11.11
CA LYS A 69 -10.52 -9.15 -10.34
C LYS A 69 -11.19 -8.75 -9.03
N ASN A 70 -10.80 -7.61 -8.47
CA ASN A 70 -11.39 -7.09 -7.23
C ASN A 70 -12.42 -5.97 -7.48
N GLY A 71 -12.75 -5.66 -8.74
CA GLY A 71 -13.75 -4.63 -9.08
C GLY A 71 -13.32 -3.22 -8.68
N LEU A 72 -12.01 -2.95 -8.65
CA LEU A 72 -11.42 -1.69 -8.23
C LEU A 72 -11.05 -0.79 -9.42
N THR A 73 -11.32 -1.20 -10.64
CA THR A 73 -11.12 -0.38 -11.83
C THR A 73 -12.00 0.86 -11.72
N GLN A 74 -11.37 2.03 -11.59
CA GLN A 74 -12.09 3.28 -11.77
C GLN A 74 -12.59 3.32 -13.22
N ALA A 75 -13.86 3.67 -13.39
CA ALA A 75 -14.33 4.08 -14.70
C ALA A 75 -13.50 5.30 -15.11
N SER A 76 -12.47 5.06 -15.93
CA SER A 76 -11.64 6.11 -16.50
C SER A 76 -12.58 7.15 -17.11
N GLY A 77 -12.48 8.39 -16.63
CA GLY A 77 -13.35 9.50 -17.03
C GLY A 77 -13.49 9.60 -18.54
N ALA A 78 -14.63 9.14 -19.04
CA ALA A 78 -15.10 9.50 -20.37
C ALA A 78 -15.76 10.88 -20.26
N PRO A 79 -15.56 11.80 -21.22
CA PRO A 79 -16.28 13.07 -21.26
C PRO A 79 -17.77 12.80 -21.41
N ALA A 80 -18.57 13.59 -20.72
CA ALA A 80 -20.03 13.52 -20.74
C ALA A 80 -20.57 13.48 -22.18
N GLY A 81 -21.14 12.34 -22.54
CA GLY A 81 -21.91 12.14 -23.75
C GLY A 81 -23.07 11.21 -23.40
N ASP A 82 -24.28 11.71 -23.62
CA ASP A 82 -25.56 11.09 -23.34
C ASP A 82 -25.67 9.65 -23.87
N ALA A 83 -25.92 8.69 -22.96
CA ALA A 83 -26.74 7.51 -23.27
C ALA A 83 -27.13 6.81 -21.96
N ALA A 84 -28.44 6.84 -21.67
CA ALA A 84 -29.04 6.07 -20.60
C ALA A 84 -29.09 4.57 -20.95
N HIS A 85 -28.90 3.72 -20.00
CA HIS A 85 -29.64 2.53 -19.58
C HIS A 85 -28.75 1.38 -19.06
N ASP A 86 -29.13 0.96 -17.88
CA ASP A 86 -28.99 -0.36 -17.27
C ASP A 86 -27.60 -0.94 -16.92
N ALA A 87 -27.20 -0.75 -15.68
CA ALA A 87 -26.46 -1.76 -14.93
C ALA A 87 -26.84 -1.69 -13.44
N VAL A 88 -27.33 -2.80 -12.96
CA VAL A 88 -27.94 -3.02 -11.65
C VAL A 88 -26.87 -3.24 -10.58
N SER A 89 -26.94 -2.46 -9.51
CA SER A 89 -26.86 -2.84 -8.10
C SER A 89 -25.61 -3.55 -7.55
N ALA A 90 -24.80 -2.80 -6.82
CA ALA A 90 -24.28 -3.25 -5.54
C ALA A 90 -24.83 -2.27 -4.48
N ALA A 91 -25.76 -2.75 -3.68
CA ALA A 91 -26.56 -1.94 -2.77
C ALA A 91 -25.77 -1.59 -1.50
N GLY A 92 -25.32 -0.34 -1.39
CA GLY A 92 -25.07 0.31 -0.12
C GLY A 92 -26.35 0.97 0.36
N THR A 93 -26.83 0.64 1.53
CA THR A 93 -28.07 1.14 2.15
C THR A 93 -27.97 2.65 2.34
N ALA A 94 -28.80 3.39 1.63
CA ALA A 94 -28.94 4.84 1.79
C ALA A 94 -29.69 5.16 3.08
N VAL A 95 -29.05 5.88 4.00
CA VAL A 95 -29.71 6.61 5.07
C VAL A 95 -29.29 8.08 4.96
N ASN A 96 -30.28 8.92 4.59
CA ASN A 96 -30.22 10.39 4.56
C ASN A 96 -29.22 11.07 3.62
N GLY A 97 -29.68 11.38 2.43
CA GLY A 97 -29.49 12.51 1.56
C GLY A 97 -28.32 13.49 1.80
N THR A 98 -27.09 13.02 1.62
CA THR A 98 -25.94 13.85 1.24
C THR A 98 -25.11 12.99 0.31
N LEU A 99 -24.84 13.48 -0.91
CA LEU A 99 -23.89 12.86 -1.83
C LEU A 99 -22.50 12.93 -1.17
N THR A 100 -22.16 11.94 -0.36
CA THR A 100 -20.79 11.74 0.11
C THR A 100 -20.00 11.26 -1.10
N ALA A 101 -18.95 12.00 -1.47
CA ALA A 101 -17.94 11.50 -2.41
C ALA A 101 -17.57 10.07 -1.97
N SER A 102 -17.67 9.12 -2.90
CA SER A 102 -17.35 7.73 -2.61
C SER A 102 -15.90 7.65 -2.13
N ARG A 103 -15.71 7.25 -0.87
CA ARG A 103 -14.37 7.08 -0.30
C ARG A 103 -13.65 5.97 -1.06
N SER A 104 -12.39 6.19 -1.44
CA SER A 104 -11.55 5.13 -1.98
C SER A 104 -11.29 4.05 -0.90
N PRO A 105 -11.41 2.76 -1.24
CA PRO A 105 -11.04 1.68 -0.32
C PRO A 105 -9.55 1.38 -0.32
N LEU A 106 -8.73 2.14 -1.08
CA LEU A 106 -7.31 1.90 -1.27
C LEU A 106 -6.48 2.80 -0.35
N HIS A 107 -5.47 2.22 0.31
CA HIS A 107 -4.54 2.91 1.19
C HIS A 107 -3.11 2.55 0.79
N PHE A 108 -2.37 3.50 0.23
CA PHE A 108 -1.02 3.29 -0.28
C PHE A 108 0.02 3.68 0.77
N LEU A 109 0.75 2.70 1.27
CA LEU A 109 1.74 2.91 2.33
C LEU A 109 3.10 3.27 1.71
N THR A 110 3.49 4.53 1.86
CA THR A 110 4.74 5.07 1.32
C THR A 110 5.36 6.10 2.27
N LYS A 111 6.70 6.15 2.31
CA LYS A 111 7.45 7.17 3.06
C LYS A 111 7.23 8.59 2.52
N LYS A 112 6.81 8.72 1.26
CA LYS A 112 6.61 10.00 0.57
C LYS A 112 5.31 10.70 0.94
N ALA A 113 4.35 10.00 1.53
CA ALA A 113 3.08 10.63 1.92
C ALA A 113 3.28 11.69 3.00
N LYS A 114 2.51 12.77 2.93
CA LYS A 114 2.43 13.78 4.00
C LYS A 114 1.50 13.34 5.11
N LYS A 115 0.38 12.70 4.75
CA LYS A 115 -0.61 12.15 5.68
C LYS A 115 -0.04 10.95 6.42
N THR A 116 -0.28 10.87 7.73
CA THR A 116 0.11 9.69 8.51
C THR A 116 -1.00 8.63 8.51
N TYR A 117 -0.63 7.37 8.66
CA TYR A 117 -1.58 6.25 8.72
C TYR A 117 -2.62 6.40 9.85
N THR A 118 -2.28 7.13 10.93
CA THR A 118 -3.20 7.42 12.04
C THR A 118 -4.23 8.50 11.72
N GLN A 119 -4.05 9.25 10.63
CA GLN A 119 -5.01 10.23 10.13
C GLN A 119 -5.98 9.64 9.10
N ALA A 120 -5.72 8.40 8.70
CA ALA A 120 -6.61 7.67 7.81
C ALA A 120 -7.84 7.14 8.54
N THR A 121 -8.91 6.95 7.80
CA THR A 121 -10.10 6.25 8.27
C THR A 121 -10.19 4.92 7.53
N TYR A 122 -10.03 3.84 8.28
CA TYR A 122 -10.11 2.48 7.76
C TYR A 122 -11.51 1.89 7.98
N CYS A 123 -11.98 1.14 6.99
CA CYS A 123 -13.25 0.43 7.04
C CYS A 123 -13.05 -1.04 6.68
N ASP A 124 -14.02 -1.86 7.04
CA ASP A 124 -14.03 -3.26 6.61
C ASP A 124 -14.08 -3.34 5.08
N GLY A 125 -13.24 -4.20 4.50
CA GLY A 125 -13.08 -4.32 3.04
C GLY A 125 -11.96 -3.47 2.43
N ASP A 126 -11.30 -2.60 3.19
CA ASP A 126 -10.21 -1.78 2.67
C ASP A 126 -8.97 -2.59 2.31
N TYR A 127 -8.18 -2.04 1.40
CA TYR A 127 -6.94 -2.60 0.87
C TYR A 127 -5.74 -1.78 1.34
N LEU A 128 -4.84 -2.41 2.10
CA LEU A 128 -3.59 -1.82 2.60
C LEU A 128 -2.46 -2.23 1.65
N ILE A 129 -1.93 -1.29 0.88
CA ILE A 129 -1.05 -1.54 -0.27
C ILE A 129 0.39 -1.19 0.09
N PHE A 130 1.27 -2.17 -0.04
CA PHE A 130 2.71 -2.06 0.22
C PHE A 130 3.50 -2.41 -1.04
N GLY A 131 4.56 -1.66 -1.30
CA GLY A 131 5.46 -1.90 -2.42
C GLY A 131 6.57 -2.89 -2.10
N LYS A 132 7.42 -3.14 -3.09
CA LYS A 132 8.59 -4.00 -2.97
C LYS A 132 9.62 -3.41 -1.99
N GLU A 133 10.45 -4.29 -1.44
CA GLU A 133 11.39 -3.93 -0.39
C GLU A 133 12.47 -2.96 -0.85
N SER A 134 12.93 -3.08 -2.10
CA SER A 134 14.04 -2.29 -2.63
C SER A 134 13.64 -0.85 -2.97
N LEU A 135 12.50 -0.64 -3.65
CA LEU A 135 12.10 0.64 -4.23
C LEU A 135 10.73 1.15 -3.76
N GLY A 136 9.99 0.33 -3.00
CA GLY A 136 8.61 0.67 -2.63
C GLY A 136 7.64 0.60 -3.82
N LEU A 137 6.62 1.44 -3.81
CA LEU A 137 5.65 1.62 -4.89
C LEU A 137 6.21 2.55 -5.96
N SER A 138 5.84 2.34 -7.23
CA SER A 138 6.30 3.19 -8.34
C SER A 138 5.78 4.63 -8.20
N GLU A 139 6.58 5.60 -8.67
CA GLU A 139 6.21 7.02 -8.65
C GLU A 139 4.92 7.28 -9.41
N GLU A 140 4.74 6.60 -10.54
CA GLU A 140 3.53 6.70 -11.36
C GLU A 140 2.29 6.27 -10.56
N LEU A 141 2.36 5.14 -9.88
CA LEU A 141 1.26 4.62 -9.07
C LEU A 141 0.95 5.56 -7.88
N LEU A 142 2.00 6.07 -7.23
CA LEU A 142 1.85 7.03 -6.14
C LEU A 142 1.24 8.35 -6.61
N ALA A 143 1.62 8.86 -7.78
CA ALA A 143 1.08 10.09 -8.32
C ALA A 143 -0.41 9.96 -8.69
N GLN A 144 -0.83 8.80 -9.23
CA GLN A 144 -2.22 8.50 -9.54
C GLN A 144 -3.11 8.41 -8.29
N HIS A 145 -2.53 8.05 -7.14
CA HIS A 145 -3.23 7.79 -5.88
C HIS A 145 -2.71 8.66 -4.73
N ALA A 146 -2.22 9.86 -5.02
CA ALA A 146 -1.50 10.68 -4.05
C ALA A 146 -2.32 11.04 -2.80
N ASP A 147 -3.62 11.24 -2.93
CA ASP A 147 -4.53 11.57 -1.82
C ASP A 147 -4.82 10.36 -0.92
N GLU A 148 -4.62 9.15 -1.43
CA GLU A 148 -4.77 7.87 -0.72
C GLU A 148 -3.44 7.37 -0.12
N CYS A 149 -2.37 8.15 -0.30
CA CYS A 149 -1.06 7.82 0.25
C CYS A 149 -0.95 8.16 1.73
N GLU A 150 -0.35 7.25 2.49
CA GLU A 150 -0.16 7.37 3.93
C GLU A 150 1.22 6.88 4.34
N ARG A 151 1.76 7.43 5.43
CA ARG A 151 3.06 7.02 5.96
C ARG A 151 3.02 6.63 7.43
N ILE A 152 3.93 5.75 7.82
CA ILE A 152 4.29 5.57 9.23
C ILE A 152 5.34 6.63 9.57
N PRO A 153 5.14 7.45 10.63
CA PRO A 153 6.16 8.39 11.07
C PRO A 153 7.45 7.68 11.45
N MET A 154 8.57 8.19 10.98
CA MET A 154 9.91 7.73 11.30
C MET A 154 10.80 8.93 11.63
N LEU A 155 11.91 8.70 12.33
CA LEU A 155 12.90 9.76 12.54
C LEU A 155 13.45 10.23 11.19
N GLN A 156 13.60 11.53 11.08
CA GLN A 156 14.26 12.13 9.92
C GLN A 156 15.77 11.80 9.98
N ASP A 157 16.32 11.42 8.85
CA ASP A 157 17.74 11.26 8.70
C ASP A 157 18.38 12.65 8.48
N SER A 158 19.29 13.03 9.38
CA SER A 158 20.01 14.32 9.28
C SER A 158 20.85 14.42 8.01
N ALA A 159 21.40 13.31 7.51
CA ALA A 159 22.13 13.28 6.24
C ALA A 159 21.20 13.54 5.04
N SER A 160 19.97 13.01 5.07
CA SER A 160 18.97 13.29 4.03
C SER A 160 18.54 14.75 4.02
N LEU A 161 18.49 15.42 5.18
CA LEU A 161 18.18 16.84 5.27
C LEU A 161 19.29 17.72 4.67
N VAL A 162 20.56 17.34 4.86
CA VAL A 162 21.73 18.04 4.26
C VAL A 162 21.74 17.83 2.74
N ASN A 163 21.51 16.62 2.28
CA ASN A 163 21.43 16.30 0.85
C ASN A 163 20.23 16.96 0.15
N ARG A 164 19.19 17.35 0.89
CA ARG A 164 18.02 18.04 0.36
C ARG A 164 18.35 19.41 -0.23
N GLU A 165 19.27 20.18 0.39
CA GLU A 165 19.70 21.47 -0.16
C GLU A 165 20.54 21.26 -1.43
N ASP A 166 21.44 20.28 -1.43
CA ASP A 166 22.23 19.89 -2.59
C ASP A 166 21.35 19.34 -3.73
N TRP A 167 20.31 18.61 -3.39
CA TRP A 167 19.40 18.03 -4.36
C TRP A 167 18.52 19.10 -5.02
N SER A 168 17.96 20.04 -4.24
CA SER A 168 17.22 21.17 -4.79
C SER A 168 18.08 22.03 -5.72
N GLN A 169 19.35 22.27 -5.39
CA GLN A 169 20.27 23.01 -6.27
C GLN A 169 20.61 22.25 -7.56
N LYS A 170 20.62 20.91 -7.53
CA LYS A 170 20.85 20.09 -8.73
C LYS A 170 19.61 19.95 -9.60
N HIS A 171 18.40 19.99 -9.02
CA HIS A 171 17.14 19.87 -9.74
C HIS A 171 16.61 21.21 -10.26
N ASP A 172 16.93 22.34 -9.63
CA ASP A 172 16.68 23.67 -10.20
C ASP A 172 17.48 23.89 -11.51
N ALA A 173 18.48 23.04 -11.79
CA ALA A 173 19.24 23.05 -13.05
C ALA A 173 18.69 22.06 -14.09
N LEU A 174 17.74 21.21 -13.74
CA LEU A 174 17.04 20.32 -14.65
C LEU A 174 15.64 20.90 -14.87
N ASP A 175 15.50 21.77 -15.89
CA ASP A 175 14.22 22.23 -16.44
C ASP A 175 13.40 21.01 -16.94
N GLY A 176 12.87 20.22 -16.05
CA GLY A 176 11.99 19.10 -16.34
C GLY A 176 10.86 19.12 -15.33
N ASP A 177 9.63 19.34 -15.81
CA ASP A 177 8.43 19.09 -15.04
C ASP A 177 8.56 17.70 -14.41
N ASP A 178 8.62 17.64 -13.07
CA ASP A 178 8.45 16.37 -12.37
C ASP A 178 7.00 15.95 -12.59
N GLN A 179 6.79 15.13 -13.63
CA GLN A 179 5.44 14.68 -14.05
C GLN A 179 4.70 13.94 -12.94
N TYR A 180 5.38 13.59 -11.84
CA TYR A 180 4.82 12.90 -10.67
C TYR A 180 4.74 13.78 -9.43
N ALA A 181 5.06 15.08 -9.54
CA ALA A 181 4.93 16.01 -8.42
C ALA A 181 3.46 16.15 -7.99
N HIS A 182 3.18 15.92 -6.71
CA HIS A 182 1.83 16.08 -6.16
C HIS A 182 1.87 16.73 -4.77
N PRO A 183 0.90 17.65 -4.44
CA PRO A 183 0.90 18.33 -3.14
C PRO A 183 0.78 17.43 -1.92
N ALA A 184 0.18 16.25 -2.05
CA ALA A 184 0.05 15.25 -0.97
C ALA A 184 1.32 14.41 -0.77
N LEU A 185 2.28 14.45 -1.71
CA LEU A 185 3.52 13.72 -1.65
C LEU A 185 4.71 14.64 -1.34
N LEU A 186 5.73 14.07 -0.72
CA LEU A 186 7.02 14.71 -0.56
C LEU A 186 7.82 14.52 -1.85
N GLN A 187 8.43 15.58 -2.34
CA GLN A 187 9.32 15.50 -3.51
C GLN A 187 10.55 14.64 -3.24
N GLN A 188 10.98 14.60 -1.98
CA GLN A 188 12.11 13.82 -1.53
C GLN A 188 11.74 13.02 -0.28
N ASP A 189 12.29 11.81 -0.17
CA ASP A 189 12.18 11.00 1.02
C ASP A 189 13.06 11.56 2.15
N ILE A 190 12.43 12.06 3.21
CA ILE A 190 13.14 12.62 4.37
C ILE A 190 13.70 11.55 5.32
N CYS A 191 13.38 10.29 5.09
CA CYS A 191 13.86 9.17 5.90
C CYS A 191 15.09 8.45 5.29
N GLY A 192 15.76 9.07 4.31
CA GLY A 192 16.92 8.51 3.65
C GLY A 192 16.59 7.43 2.62
N ASN A 193 16.55 7.80 1.35
CA ASN A 193 16.38 6.86 0.23
C ASN A 193 17.69 6.60 -0.52
N PHE A 194 18.76 7.23 -0.11
CA PHE A 194 20.03 6.99 -0.73
C PHE A 194 20.66 5.74 -0.10
N ILE A 195 20.45 4.60 -0.73
CA ILE A 195 21.29 3.44 -0.51
C ILE A 195 22.62 3.77 -1.20
N ASP A 196 23.52 4.43 -0.49
CA ASP A 196 24.93 4.32 -0.84
C ASP A 196 25.30 2.86 -0.52
N PRO A 197 25.72 2.05 -1.51
CA PRO A 197 26.15 0.68 -1.25
C PRO A 197 27.31 0.58 -0.25
N ASN A 198 27.94 1.71 0.10
CA ASN A 198 29.00 1.81 1.10
C ASN A 198 28.51 2.35 2.45
N GLU A 199 27.28 2.86 2.55
CA GLU A 199 26.68 3.30 3.82
C GLU A 199 25.48 2.43 4.16
N PHE A 200 25.59 1.64 5.20
CA PHE A 200 24.52 0.82 5.75
C PHE A 200 23.57 1.66 6.63
N SER A 201 22.91 2.65 6.04
CA SER A 201 21.89 3.43 6.76
C SER A 201 20.52 2.75 6.63
N VAL A 202 19.81 2.60 7.77
CA VAL A 202 18.43 2.09 7.78
C VAL A 202 17.51 3.23 7.37
N SER A 203 16.95 3.15 6.18
CA SER A 203 16.11 4.21 5.59
C SER A 203 14.61 3.96 5.73
N ALA A 204 14.18 2.77 6.16
CA ALA A 204 12.77 2.40 6.30
C ALA A 204 12.56 1.29 7.32
N LEU A 205 11.32 1.17 7.79
CA LEU A 205 10.88 -0.03 8.48
C LEU A 205 10.88 -1.22 7.51
N ASN A 206 11.22 -2.39 8.03
CA ASN A 206 10.96 -3.62 7.31
C ASN A 206 9.48 -3.70 6.92
N VAL A 207 9.17 -4.09 5.68
CA VAL A 207 7.80 -4.09 5.15
C VAL A 207 6.85 -4.97 5.98
N SER A 208 7.33 -6.08 6.55
CA SER A 208 6.47 -6.93 7.40
C SER A 208 6.10 -6.26 8.72
N ASN A 209 7.01 -5.45 9.28
CA ASN A 209 6.71 -4.64 10.46
C ASN A 209 5.74 -3.50 10.12
N ALA A 210 5.96 -2.83 8.99
CA ALA A 210 5.07 -1.78 8.51
C ALA A 210 3.65 -2.31 8.28
N ALA A 211 3.53 -3.46 7.63
CA ALA A 211 2.24 -4.11 7.39
C ALA A 211 1.52 -4.46 8.70
N ALA A 212 2.23 -5.00 9.70
CA ALA A 212 1.65 -5.32 10.99
C ALA A 212 1.14 -4.06 11.73
N ILE A 213 1.93 -2.97 11.73
CA ILE A 213 1.55 -1.71 12.37
C ILE A 213 0.25 -1.16 11.76
N VAL A 214 0.19 -1.03 10.44
CA VAL A 214 -0.95 -0.42 9.76
C VAL A 214 -2.18 -1.33 9.83
N LEU A 215 -2.00 -2.64 9.65
CA LEU A 215 -3.10 -3.59 9.74
C LEU A 215 -3.75 -3.58 11.14
N TYR A 216 -2.95 -3.54 12.21
CA TYR A 216 -3.50 -3.51 13.57
C TYR A 216 -4.13 -2.16 13.93
N GLU A 217 -3.68 -1.05 13.35
CA GLU A 217 -4.41 0.22 13.45
C GLU A 217 -5.74 0.16 12.72
N ALA A 218 -5.79 -0.39 11.51
CA ALA A 218 -7.03 -0.58 10.76
C ALA A 218 -7.99 -1.50 11.52
N LEU A 219 -7.51 -2.63 12.05
CA LEU A 219 -8.30 -3.54 12.89
C LEU A 219 -8.83 -2.85 14.14
N ARG A 220 -8.02 -2.01 14.80
CA ARG A 220 -8.44 -1.22 15.96
C ARG A 220 -9.61 -0.30 15.62
N GLN A 221 -9.55 0.37 14.46
CA GLN A 221 -10.61 1.28 14.02
C GLN A 221 -11.92 0.57 13.71
N ILE A 222 -11.86 -0.66 13.19
CA ILE A 222 -13.07 -1.46 12.88
C ILE A 222 -13.50 -2.37 14.04
N GLY A 223 -12.85 -2.28 15.21
CA GLY A 223 -13.26 -3.00 16.43
C GLY A 223 -12.85 -4.47 16.48
N PHE A 224 -11.75 -4.87 15.82
CA PHE A 224 -11.21 -6.24 15.84
C PHE A 224 -12.24 -7.33 15.52
N PRO A 225 -12.92 -7.30 14.37
CA PRO A 225 -14.02 -8.21 14.08
C PRO A 225 -13.58 -9.68 14.11
N GLY A 226 -14.23 -10.48 14.95
CA GLY A 226 -13.95 -11.90 15.11
C GLY A 226 -12.70 -12.25 15.91
N MET A 227 -12.01 -11.25 16.45
CA MET A 227 -10.85 -11.43 17.33
C MET A 227 -11.28 -11.32 18.80
N ASP A 228 -10.61 -12.08 19.69
CA ASP A 228 -10.73 -11.89 21.12
C ASP A 228 -9.91 -10.63 21.52
N ALA A 229 -10.62 -9.53 21.70
CA ALA A 229 -10.02 -8.24 22.08
C ALA A 229 -9.97 -8.02 23.59
N GLY A 230 -10.41 -9.02 24.39
CA GLY A 230 -10.58 -8.92 25.83
C GLY A 230 -11.80 -8.06 26.21
N GLU A 231 -12.48 -8.39 27.31
CA GLU A 231 -13.51 -7.55 27.94
C GLU A 231 -12.91 -6.45 28.81
#